data_85d87fa452f76cd20c158467c2d40f22
#
_entry.id   85d87fa452f76cd20c158467c2d40f22
#
_cell.length_a   1.000
_cell.length_b   1.000
_cell.length_c   1.000
_cell.angle_alpha   90.00
_cell.angle_beta   90.00
_cell.angle_gamma   90.00
#
_symmetry.space_group_name_H-M   'P 1'
#
loop_
_entity.id
_entity.type
_entity.pdbx_description
1 polymer ?
#
loop_
_entity_poly.entity_id
_entity_poly.type
_entity_poly.pdbx_seq_one_letter_code
_entity_poly.pdbx_strand_id
1 'polypeptide(L)'
;MGGCCDPTDYRRLFSRKYASRDAHRYRRRGLSSTARALVDLAGDVRGLTVLDVGGGIGAIELELLAAGAERATNVELSGGYEEAATALLSERGLSDRVDRRVADFVTEGDAVESHDLVVLHRVVCCYPDVDALMGAAAEHARRRLVLTYPQQHLVMRLGLRAINLWLRLSGCGFRTYVHPFERILAPAERNGLSLERRERQGFFWESAALVR
;
A
#
# COMPACT_ATOMS: atom_id res chain seq x y z
N MET A 1 22.15 -9.97 5.51
CA MET A 1 21.89 -9.67 4.08
C MET A 1 20.97 -8.46 4.13
N GLY A 2 21.40 -7.31 3.59
CA GLY A 2 20.61 -6.08 3.64
C GLY A 2 19.28 -6.28 2.89
N GLY A 3 18.18 -5.82 3.47
CA GLY A 3 16.86 -5.87 2.84
C GLY A 3 16.88 -5.20 1.47
N CYS A 4 15.99 -5.60 0.58
CA CYS A 4 15.88 -5.12 -0.80
C CYS A 4 15.63 -3.61 -0.95
N CYS A 5 15.26 -2.92 0.13
CA CYS A 5 15.09 -1.47 0.18
C CYS A 5 16.00 -0.91 1.27
N ASP A 6 16.91 0.02 0.92
CA ASP A 6 17.62 0.77 1.96
C ASP A 6 16.61 1.67 2.69
N PRO A 7 16.32 1.44 3.98
CA PRO A 7 15.38 2.24 4.73
C PRO A 7 15.74 3.75 4.75
N THR A 8 17.01 4.07 4.59
CA THR A 8 17.53 5.45 4.62
C THR A 8 17.06 6.23 3.40
N ASP A 9 17.17 5.66 2.20
CA ASP A 9 16.73 6.31 0.97
C ASP A 9 15.21 6.40 0.87
N TYR A 10 14.50 5.37 1.36
CA TYR A 10 13.05 5.39 1.45
C TYR A 10 12.57 6.51 2.39
N ARG A 11 13.15 6.62 3.60
CA ARG A 11 12.84 7.70 4.57
C ARG A 11 13.14 9.11 4.04
N ARG A 12 14.13 9.26 3.16
CA ARG A 12 14.47 10.54 2.54
C ARG A 12 13.36 11.03 1.61
N LEU A 13 12.78 10.15 0.80
CA LEU A 13 11.67 10.48 -0.10
C LEU A 13 10.34 10.62 0.65
N PHE A 14 10.03 9.65 1.51
CA PHE A 14 8.80 9.59 2.30
C PHE A 14 9.01 10.23 3.67
N SER A 15 9.35 11.51 3.66
CA SER A 15 9.70 12.30 4.84
C SER A 15 8.46 12.89 5.54
N ARG A 16 8.64 13.39 6.76
CA ARG A 16 7.60 14.14 7.50
C ARG A 16 6.96 15.25 6.66
N LYS A 17 7.75 15.98 5.86
CA LYS A 17 7.24 17.04 4.97
C LYS A 17 6.29 16.47 3.91
N TYR A 18 6.61 15.29 3.38
CA TYR A 18 5.74 14.59 2.43
C TYR A 18 4.45 14.14 3.12
N ALA A 19 4.56 13.51 4.28
CA ALA A 19 3.43 13.06 5.09
C ALA A 19 2.48 14.22 5.47
N SER A 20 3.02 15.37 5.91
CA SER A 20 2.22 16.55 6.23
C SER A 20 1.45 17.10 5.03
N ARG A 21 2.06 17.12 3.84
CA ARG A 21 1.39 17.52 2.59
C ARG A 21 0.28 16.56 2.21
N ASP A 22 0.51 15.27 2.41
CA ASP A 22 -0.46 14.21 2.09
C ASP A 22 -1.66 14.30 3.04
N ALA A 23 -1.43 14.45 4.33
CA ALA A 23 -2.47 14.67 5.34
C ALA A 23 -3.28 15.95 5.07
N HIS A 24 -2.61 17.06 4.72
CA HIS A 24 -3.30 18.30 4.35
C HIS A 24 -4.20 18.12 3.12
N ARG A 25 -3.69 17.39 2.09
CA ARG A 25 -4.48 17.08 0.90
C ARG A 25 -5.68 16.22 1.22
N TYR A 26 -5.48 15.18 2.05
CA TYR A 26 -6.57 14.31 2.49
C TYR A 26 -7.64 15.07 3.26
N ARG A 27 -7.28 15.94 4.22
CA ARG A 27 -8.24 16.78 4.94
C ARG A 27 -9.08 17.69 4.02
N ARG A 28 -8.47 18.20 2.95
CA ARG A 28 -9.14 19.12 2.02
C ARG A 28 -9.95 18.45 0.91
N ARG A 29 -9.54 17.29 0.44
CA ARG A 29 -10.05 16.69 -0.80
C ARG A 29 -10.52 15.24 -0.63
N GLY A 30 -10.30 14.65 0.53
CA GLY A 30 -10.51 13.21 0.78
C GLY A 30 -9.53 12.33 0.00
N LEU A 31 -9.93 11.10 -0.25
CA LEU A 31 -9.14 10.12 -0.98
C LEU A 31 -8.83 10.54 -2.43
N SER A 32 -7.66 10.17 -2.91
CA SER A 32 -7.37 10.17 -4.35
C SER A 32 -8.27 9.18 -5.09
N SER A 33 -8.41 9.34 -6.42
CA SER A 33 -9.22 8.42 -7.23
C SER A 33 -8.77 6.96 -7.10
N THR A 34 -7.46 6.71 -7.08
CA THR A 34 -6.90 5.36 -6.92
C THR A 34 -7.14 4.77 -5.53
N ALA A 35 -7.08 5.59 -4.48
CA ALA A 35 -7.38 5.14 -3.12
C ALA A 35 -8.88 4.86 -2.94
N ARG A 36 -9.74 5.71 -3.52
CA ARG A 36 -11.19 5.49 -3.53
C ARG A 36 -11.56 4.19 -4.25
N ALA A 37 -10.94 3.92 -5.39
CA ALA A 37 -11.15 2.67 -6.11
C ALA A 37 -10.82 1.43 -5.25
N LEU A 38 -9.80 1.50 -4.36
CA LEU A 38 -9.51 0.39 -3.45
C LEU A 38 -10.57 0.26 -2.35
N VAL A 39 -11.11 1.36 -1.83
CA VAL A 39 -12.23 1.31 -0.88
C VAL A 39 -13.47 0.71 -1.55
N ASP A 40 -13.76 1.08 -2.80
CA ASP A 40 -14.88 0.51 -3.56
C ASP A 40 -14.67 -1.00 -3.84
N LEU A 41 -13.45 -1.42 -4.19
CA LEU A 41 -13.07 -2.82 -4.40
C LEU A 41 -13.03 -3.65 -3.11
N ALA A 42 -12.87 -3.02 -1.96
CA ALA A 42 -12.94 -3.69 -0.67
C ALA A 42 -14.35 -4.26 -0.40
N GLY A 43 -15.39 -3.65 -0.96
CA GLY A 43 -16.78 -4.07 -0.81
C GLY A 43 -17.34 -3.79 0.59
N ASP A 44 -18.19 -4.68 1.10
CA ASP A 44 -18.74 -4.55 2.46
C ASP A 44 -17.69 -4.96 3.50
N VAL A 45 -17.23 -3.98 4.25
CA VAL A 45 -16.16 -4.15 5.26
C VAL A 45 -16.67 -4.18 6.70
N ARG A 46 -17.98 -4.16 6.92
CA ARG A 46 -18.57 -4.12 8.27
C ARG A 46 -18.12 -5.32 9.11
N GLY A 47 -17.54 -5.04 10.28
CA GLY A 47 -17.01 -6.04 11.19
C GLY A 47 -15.75 -6.76 10.70
N LEU A 48 -15.15 -6.36 9.58
CA LEU A 48 -13.91 -6.94 9.06
C LEU A 48 -12.68 -6.28 9.67
N THR A 49 -11.61 -7.06 9.79
CA THR A 49 -10.27 -6.56 10.14
C THR A 49 -9.49 -6.21 8.88
N VAL A 50 -8.70 -5.13 8.93
CA VAL A 50 -7.96 -4.57 7.78
C VAL A 50 -6.46 -4.55 8.05
N LEU A 51 -5.65 -4.98 7.09
CA LEU A 51 -4.21 -4.76 7.06
C LEU A 51 -3.88 -3.78 5.91
N ASP A 52 -3.38 -2.60 6.25
CA ASP A 52 -2.95 -1.58 5.27
C ASP A 52 -1.42 -1.60 5.18
N VAL A 53 -0.89 -2.24 4.14
CA VAL A 53 0.56 -2.37 3.90
C VAL A 53 1.07 -1.17 3.13
N GLY A 54 2.03 -0.45 3.70
CA GLY A 54 2.52 0.81 3.15
C GLY A 54 1.44 1.91 3.20
N GLY A 55 0.60 1.90 4.23
CA GLY A 55 -0.58 2.76 4.33
C GLY A 55 -0.29 4.25 4.51
N GLY A 56 0.97 4.63 4.73
CA GLY A 56 1.39 6.03 4.85
C GLY A 56 0.66 6.77 5.97
N ILE A 57 -0.10 7.81 5.63
CA ILE A 57 -0.94 8.56 6.59
C ILE A 57 -2.19 7.81 7.06
N GLY A 58 -2.46 6.61 6.53
CA GLY A 58 -3.63 5.81 6.89
C GLY A 58 -4.94 6.25 6.25
N ALA A 59 -4.92 6.99 5.15
CA ALA A 59 -6.13 7.55 4.55
C ALA A 59 -7.16 6.49 4.15
N ILE A 60 -6.73 5.33 3.65
CA ILE A 60 -7.64 4.24 3.24
C ILE A 60 -8.22 3.55 4.48
N GLU A 61 -7.38 3.22 5.46
CA GLU A 61 -7.85 2.58 6.69
C GLU A 61 -8.88 3.44 7.45
N LEU A 62 -8.69 4.77 7.46
CA LEU A 62 -9.65 5.71 8.06
C LEU A 62 -11.02 5.64 7.39
N GLU A 63 -11.08 5.56 6.07
CA GLU A 63 -12.36 5.45 5.33
C GLU A 63 -12.98 4.06 5.50
N LEU A 64 -12.18 2.99 5.54
CA LEU A 64 -12.67 1.63 5.80
C LEU A 64 -13.23 1.50 7.23
N LEU A 65 -12.56 2.09 8.22
CA LEU A 65 -13.05 2.15 9.59
C LEU A 65 -14.35 2.97 9.72
N ALA A 66 -14.45 4.08 8.96
CA ALA A 66 -15.68 4.87 8.88
C ALA A 66 -16.81 4.10 8.18
N ALA A 67 -16.49 3.21 7.24
CA ALA A 67 -17.44 2.32 6.56
C ALA A 67 -17.85 1.10 7.41
N GLY A 68 -17.29 0.95 8.63
CA GLY A 68 -17.70 -0.09 9.58
C GLY A 68 -16.70 -1.24 9.77
N ALA A 69 -15.50 -1.17 9.21
CA ALA A 69 -14.44 -2.14 9.54
C ALA A 69 -14.20 -2.10 11.06
N GLU A 70 -13.89 -3.23 11.66
CA GLU A 70 -13.76 -3.36 13.13
C GLU A 70 -12.49 -2.67 13.63
N ARG A 71 -11.36 -3.03 13.06
CA ARG A 71 -10.03 -2.52 13.42
C ARG A 71 -9.08 -2.60 12.22
N ALA A 72 -7.98 -1.87 12.28
CA ALA A 72 -6.93 -1.93 11.28
C ALA A 72 -5.55 -2.11 11.89
N THR A 73 -4.65 -2.77 11.14
CA THR A 73 -3.21 -2.73 11.36
C THR A 73 -2.59 -2.03 10.17
N ASN A 74 -1.74 -1.03 10.42
CA ASN A 74 -1.00 -0.32 9.39
C ASN A 74 0.49 -0.65 9.53
N VAL A 75 1.10 -1.19 8.49
CA VAL A 75 2.54 -1.48 8.45
C VAL A 75 3.20 -0.55 7.44
N GLU A 76 4.01 0.40 7.90
CA GLU A 76 4.64 1.43 7.07
C GLU A 76 6.17 1.40 7.28
N LEU A 77 6.93 1.39 6.18
CA LEU A 77 8.39 1.34 6.23
C LEU A 77 9.01 2.66 6.73
N SER A 78 8.37 3.79 6.47
CA SER A 78 8.87 5.12 6.86
C SER A 78 8.23 5.65 8.13
N GLY A 79 8.97 5.76 9.22
CA GLY A 79 8.52 6.46 10.43
C GLY A 79 8.22 7.96 10.22
N GLY A 80 8.50 8.51 9.03
CA GLY A 80 8.15 9.88 8.68
C GLY A 80 6.64 10.16 8.61
N TYR A 81 5.81 9.12 8.51
CA TYR A 81 4.36 9.25 8.48
C TYR A 81 3.69 9.27 9.85
N GLU A 82 4.35 8.80 10.90
CA GLU A 82 3.74 8.54 12.21
C GLU A 82 3.05 9.78 12.82
N GLU A 83 3.70 10.92 12.83
CA GLU A 83 3.14 12.15 13.39
C GLU A 83 1.83 12.57 12.67
N ALA A 84 1.85 12.55 11.34
CA ALA A 84 0.70 12.95 10.53
C ALA A 84 -0.45 11.95 10.63
N ALA A 85 -0.13 10.65 10.67
CA ALA A 85 -1.11 9.58 10.80
C ALA A 85 -1.76 9.57 12.17
N THR A 86 -0.98 9.67 13.26
CA THR A 86 -1.49 9.75 14.63
C THR A 86 -2.40 10.95 14.82
N ALA A 87 -2.05 12.11 14.25
CA ALA A 87 -2.90 13.30 14.27
C ALA A 87 -4.25 13.05 13.57
N LEU A 88 -4.26 12.40 12.40
CA LEU A 88 -5.50 12.07 11.69
C LEU A 88 -6.37 11.06 12.45
N LEU A 89 -5.77 10.05 13.07
CA LEU A 89 -6.47 9.07 13.90
C LEU A 89 -7.13 9.73 15.11
N SER A 90 -6.39 10.61 15.78
CA SER A 90 -6.91 11.37 16.93
C SER A 90 -8.06 12.31 16.53
N GLU A 91 -7.93 13.03 15.41
CA GLU A 91 -8.97 13.90 14.86
C GLU A 91 -10.28 13.15 14.55
N ARG A 92 -10.18 11.86 14.19
CA ARG A 92 -11.32 11.00 13.88
C ARG A 92 -11.82 10.17 15.05
N GLY A 93 -11.13 10.21 16.21
CA GLY A 93 -11.44 9.38 17.38
C GLY A 93 -11.25 7.88 17.13
N LEU A 94 -10.25 7.52 16.30
CA LEU A 94 -10.00 6.14 15.87
C LEU A 94 -8.67 5.57 16.39
N SER A 95 -7.99 6.26 17.29
CA SER A 95 -6.67 5.86 17.78
C SER A 95 -6.64 4.46 18.39
N ASP A 96 -7.69 4.07 19.10
CA ASP A 96 -7.80 2.75 19.76
C ASP A 96 -8.19 1.61 18.78
N ARG A 97 -8.45 1.94 17.52
CA ARG A 97 -8.88 0.97 16.50
C ARG A 97 -7.80 0.67 15.47
N VAL A 98 -6.64 1.34 15.56
CA VAL A 98 -5.53 1.15 14.61
C VAL A 98 -4.24 0.84 15.35
N ASP A 99 -3.65 -0.32 15.05
CA ASP A 99 -2.29 -0.67 15.42
C ASP A 99 -1.33 -0.21 14.32
N ARG A 100 -0.41 0.72 14.61
CA ARG A 100 0.56 1.20 13.66
C ARG A 100 1.94 0.65 13.95
N ARG A 101 2.60 0.14 12.92
CA ARG A 101 3.93 -0.46 13.00
C ARG A 101 4.85 0.14 11.95
N VAL A 102 6.06 0.55 12.37
CA VAL A 102 7.12 0.98 11.46
C VAL A 102 8.03 -0.22 11.22
N ALA A 103 7.80 -0.93 10.12
CA ALA A 103 8.49 -2.19 9.80
C ALA A 103 8.53 -2.44 8.29
N ASP A 104 9.45 -3.29 7.84
CA ASP A 104 9.39 -3.88 6.50
C ASP A 104 8.45 -5.09 6.55
N PHE A 105 7.29 -4.96 5.92
CA PHE A 105 6.25 -5.99 5.93
C PHE A 105 6.75 -7.36 5.43
N VAL A 106 7.65 -7.39 4.45
CA VAL A 106 8.13 -8.66 3.88
C VAL A 106 9.10 -9.39 4.81
N THR A 107 9.91 -8.65 5.56
CA THR A 107 10.93 -9.24 6.44
C THR A 107 10.48 -9.40 7.89
N GLU A 108 9.47 -8.64 8.31
CA GLU A 108 8.98 -8.59 9.67
C GLU A 108 7.47 -8.94 9.79
N GLY A 109 6.86 -9.33 8.67
CA GLY A 109 5.43 -9.62 8.58
C GLY A 109 4.95 -10.79 9.46
N ASP A 110 5.82 -11.74 9.79
CA ASP A 110 5.49 -12.88 10.66
C ASP A 110 4.95 -12.42 12.06
N ALA A 111 5.29 -11.21 12.46
CA ALA A 111 4.76 -10.61 13.70
C ALA A 111 3.37 -9.96 13.51
N VAL A 112 2.85 -9.90 12.29
CA VAL A 112 1.56 -9.30 11.96
C VAL A 112 0.51 -10.41 11.83
N GLU A 113 -0.63 -10.24 12.48
CA GLU A 113 -1.74 -11.19 12.34
C GLU A 113 -2.36 -11.10 10.95
N SER A 114 -2.96 -12.22 10.51
CA SER A 114 -3.78 -12.21 9.29
C SER A 114 -5.08 -11.42 9.51
N HIS A 115 -5.55 -10.75 8.46
CA HIS A 115 -6.74 -9.90 8.48
C HIS A 115 -7.74 -10.35 7.40
N ASP A 116 -8.99 -9.93 7.51
CA ASP A 116 -10.01 -10.27 6.50
C ASP A 116 -9.72 -9.58 5.16
N LEU A 117 -9.26 -8.33 5.21
CA LEU A 117 -8.90 -7.51 4.06
C LEU A 117 -7.45 -7.05 4.15
N VAL A 118 -6.68 -7.24 3.07
CA VAL A 118 -5.35 -6.66 2.90
C VAL A 118 -5.38 -5.61 1.80
N VAL A 119 -4.76 -4.45 2.04
CA VAL A 119 -4.72 -3.31 1.12
C VAL A 119 -3.27 -2.96 0.78
N LEU A 120 -2.95 -2.80 -0.52
CA LEU A 120 -1.67 -2.29 -0.99
C LEU A 120 -1.88 -1.12 -1.97
N HIS A 121 -1.88 0.11 -1.45
CA HIS A 121 -2.06 1.30 -2.26
C HIS A 121 -0.71 1.88 -2.71
N ARG A 122 -0.35 1.70 -3.99
CA ARG A 122 0.91 2.20 -4.59
C ARG A 122 2.19 1.66 -3.93
N VAL A 123 2.12 0.47 -3.36
CA VAL A 123 3.25 -0.21 -2.72
C VAL A 123 4.00 -1.09 -3.72
N VAL A 124 3.26 -1.82 -4.55
CA VAL A 124 3.82 -2.81 -5.51
C VAL A 124 4.90 -2.21 -6.43
N CYS A 125 4.76 -0.94 -6.83
CA CYS A 125 5.75 -0.26 -7.65
C CYS A 125 7.01 0.18 -6.88
N CYS A 126 7.01 0.11 -5.57
CA CYS A 126 8.10 0.59 -4.72
C CYS A 126 8.93 -0.57 -4.14
N TYR A 127 8.45 -1.79 -4.25
CA TYR A 127 9.10 -2.98 -3.72
C TYR A 127 9.74 -3.82 -4.84
N PRO A 128 11.06 -4.10 -4.77
CA PRO A 128 11.77 -4.78 -5.86
C PRO A 128 11.38 -6.25 -6.00
N ASP A 129 11.16 -6.95 -4.89
CA ASP A 129 10.74 -8.35 -4.87
C ASP A 129 9.22 -8.46 -4.76
N VAL A 130 8.55 -8.34 -5.91
CA VAL A 130 7.09 -8.42 -5.96
C VAL A 130 6.56 -9.80 -5.60
N ASP A 131 7.33 -10.86 -5.84
CA ASP A 131 6.92 -12.22 -5.51
C ASP A 131 6.86 -12.40 -3.99
N ALA A 132 7.87 -11.91 -3.25
CA ALA A 132 7.88 -11.92 -1.79
C ALA A 132 6.78 -11.03 -1.20
N LEU A 133 6.62 -9.79 -1.72
CA LEU A 133 5.58 -8.87 -1.25
C LEU A 133 4.17 -9.44 -1.43
N MET A 134 3.87 -9.95 -2.61
CA MET A 134 2.54 -10.50 -2.93
C MET A 134 2.27 -11.83 -2.24
N GLY A 135 3.30 -12.65 -2.01
CA GLY A 135 3.22 -13.86 -1.21
C GLY A 135 2.83 -13.55 0.22
N ALA A 136 3.59 -12.68 0.89
CA ALA A 136 3.30 -12.24 2.25
C ALA A 136 1.91 -11.60 2.38
N ALA A 137 1.53 -10.71 1.44
CA ALA A 137 0.22 -10.08 1.46
C ALA A 137 -0.93 -11.10 1.31
N ALA A 138 -0.76 -12.10 0.46
CA ALA A 138 -1.77 -13.15 0.25
C ALA A 138 -1.88 -14.10 1.45
N GLU A 139 -0.78 -14.43 2.11
CA GLU A 139 -0.77 -15.23 3.35
C GLU A 139 -1.53 -14.53 4.48
N HIS A 140 -1.45 -13.19 4.55
CA HIS A 140 -2.15 -12.39 5.55
C HIS A 140 -3.61 -12.07 5.19
N ALA A 141 -4.06 -12.34 3.95
CA ALA A 141 -5.41 -12.07 3.50
C ALA A 141 -6.33 -13.28 3.75
N ARG A 142 -7.24 -13.20 4.72
CA ARG A 142 -8.21 -14.27 5.00
C ARG A 142 -9.30 -14.37 3.95
N ARG A 143 -9.73 -13.23 3.38
CA ARG A 143 -10.87 -13.16 2.45
C ARG A 143 -10.54 -12.41 1.18
N ARG A 144 -9.92 -11.23 1.28
CA ARG A 144 -9.75 -10.31 0.16
C ARG A 144 -8.42 -9.58 0.22
N LEU A 145 -7.82 -9.35 -0.94
CA LEU A 145 -6.67 -8.51 -1.14
C LEU A 145 -6.97 -7.51 -2.25
N VAL A 146 -6.80 -6.20 -1.97
CA VAL A 146 -6.98 -5.14 -2.94
C VAL A 146 -5.70 -4.37 -3.13
N LEU A 147 -5.35 -4.06 -4.39
CA LEU A 147 -4.08 -3.39 -4.68
C LEU A 147 -4.17 -2.45 -5.87
N THR A 148 -3.23 -1.48 -5.90
CA THR A 148 -2.97 -0.68 -7.10
C THR A 148 -1.54 -0.88 -7.58
N TYR A 149 -1.36 -0.90 -8.90
CA TYR A 149 -0.06 -1.03 -9.55
C TYR A 149 -0.01 -0.22 -10.86
N PRO A 150 1.20 0.15 -11.33
CA PRO A 150 1.35 0.90 -12.57
C PRO A 150 0.92 0.08 -13.80
N GLN A 151 0.27 0.74 -14.75
CA GLN A 151 -0.03 0.12 -16.05
C GLN A 151 1.25 -0.26 -16.80
N GLN A 152 1.20 -1.36 -17.58
CA GLN A 152 2.39 -1.95 -18.22
C GLN A 152 2.66 -1.41 -19.63
N HIS A 153 2.11 -0.26 -20.02
CA HIS A 153 2.35 0.29 -21.33
C HIS A 153 3.75 0.93 -21.45
N LEU A 154 4.23 1.05 -22.69
CA LEU A 154 5.60 1.49 -22.99
C LEU A 154 5.94 2.86 -22.39
N VAL A 155 5.00 3.81 -22.45
CA VAL A 155 5.20 5.17 -21.88
C VAL A 155 5.47 5.13 -20.37
N MET A 156 4.72 4.30 -19.62
CA MET A 156 4.95 4.12 -18.20
C MET A 156 6.33 3.52 -17.92
N ARG A 157 6.70 2.47 -18.66
CA ARG A 157 8.01 1.82 -18.51
C ARG A 157 9.17 2.77 -18.80
N LEU A 158 9.06 3.59 -19.86
CA LEU A 158 10.07 4.60 -20.20
C LEU A 158 10.10 5.73 -19.17
N GLY A 159 8.93 6.21 -18.72
CA GLY A 159 8.83 7.25 -17.70
C GLY A 159 9.47 6.82 -16.37
N LEU A 160 9.19 5.61 -15.89
CA LEU A 160 9.82 5.11 -14.65
C LEU A 160 11.32 4.85 -14.83
N ARG A 161 11.78 4.45 -16.01
CA ARG A 161 13.23 4.37 -16.30
C ARG A 161 13.91 5.73 -16.21
N ALA A 162 13.29 6.77 -16.75
CA ALA A 162 13.80 8.14 -16.66
C ALA A 162 13.83 8.64 -15.19
N ILE A 163 12.78 8.38 -14.42
CA ILE A 163 12.71 8.69 -12.99
C ILE A 163 13.83 7.95 -12.24
N ASN A 164 14.00 6.66 -12.47
CA ASN A 164 15.05 5.86 -11.83
C ASN A 164 16.46 6.34 -12.19
N LEU A 165 16.68 6.78 -13.44
CA LEU A 165 17.95 7.37 -13.84
C LEU A 165 18.20 8.69 -13.11
N TRP A 166 17.18 9.56 -13.04
CA TRP A 166 17.29 10.82 -12.28
C TRP A 166 17.57 10.59 -10.80
N LEU A 167 16.86 9.65 -10.15
CA LEU A 167 17.11 9.27 -8.75
C LEU A 167 18.54 8.77 -8.55
N ARG A 168 19.04 7.94 -9.47
CA ARG A 168 20.43 7.46 -9.42
C ARG A 168 21.45 8.60 -9.51
N LEU A 169 21.23 9.52 -10.45
CA LEU A 169 22.12 10.68 -10.62
C LEU A 169 22.08 11.64 -9.43
N SER A 170 20.95 11.67 -8.71
CA SER A 170 20.78 12.45 -7.47
C SER A 170 21.31 11.73 -6.22
N GLY A 171 22.00 10.58 -6.37
CA GLY A 171 22.53 9.81 -5.26
C GLY A 171 21.47 9.14 -4.39
N CYS A 172 20.25 8.91 -4.92
CA CYS A 172 19.17 8.23 -4.21
C CYS A 172 19.09 6.77 -4.65
N GLY A 173 19.15 5.84 -3.70
CA GLY A 173 19.08 4.41 -3.95
C GLY A 173 17.64 3.89 -4.20
N PHE A 174 16.60 4.68 -3.89
CA PHE A 174 15.22 4.30 -4.16
C PHE A 174 14.96 4.05 -5.65
N ARG A 175 14.15 3.05 -5.95
CA ARG A 175 13.76 2.70 -7.33
C ARG A 175 12.26 2.45 -7.40
N THR A 176 11.70 2.70 -8.60
CA THR A 176 10.32 2.37 -8.93
C THR A 176 10.28 1.30 -10.02
N TYR A 177 9.26 0.45 -9.96
CA TYR A 177 9.14 -0.73 -10.80
C TYR A 177 7.81 -0.80 -11.53
N VAL A 178 7.81 -1.41 -12.71
CA VAL A 178 6.61 -1.89 -13.41
C VAL A 178 6.71 -3.41 -13.47
N HIS A 179 6.09 -4.06 -12.52
CA HIS A 179 6.05 -5.53 -12.50
C HIS A 179 5.01 -6.05 -13.49
N PRO A 180 5.29 -7.15 -14.22
CA PRO A 180 4.28 -7.84 -15.00
C PRO A 180 3.12 -8.28 -14.12
N PHE A 181 1.88 -8.15 -14.63
CA PHE A 181 0.69 -8.48 -13.83
C PHE A 181 0.68 -9.95 -13.40
N GLU A 182 1.19 -10.83 -14.24
CA GLU A 182 1.33 -12.25 -13.96
C GLU A 182 2.23 -12.51 -12.74
N ARG A 183 3.28 -11.70 -12.56
CA ARG A 183 4.14 -11.77 -11.37
C ARG A 183 3.49 -11.21 -10.11
N ILE A 184 2.54 -10.28 -10.25
CA ILE A 184 1.73 -9.78 -9.13
C ILE A 184 0.71 -10.84 -8.74
N LEU A 185 0.08 -11.49 -9.71
CA LEU A 185 -1.02 -12.43 -9.50
C LEU A 185 -0.56 -13.80 -9.02
N ALA A 186 0.48 -14.38 -9.64
CA ALA A 186 0.90 -15.76 -9.38
C ALA A 186 1.21 -16.09 -7.90
N PRO A 187 1.89 -15.23 -7.10
CA PRO A 187 2.08 -15.52 -5.68
C PRO A 187 0.77 -15.55 -4.89
N ALA A 188 -0.18 -14.68 -5.24
CA ALA A 188 -1.48 -14.64 -4.60
C ALA A 188 -2.33 -15.90 -4.94
N GLU A 189 -2.28 -16.34 -6.20
CA GLU A 189 -2.96 -17.59 -6.64
C GLU A 189 -2.38 -18.82 -5.95
N ARG A 190 -1.06 -18.90 -5.78
CA ARG A 190 -0.41 -19.99 -5.02
C ARG A 190 -0.88 -20.05 -3.56
N ASN A 191 -1.27 -18.91 -3.00
CA ASN A 191 -1.83 -18.79 -1.66
C ASN A 191 -3.37 -18.85 -1.62
N GLY A 192 -4.01 -19.33 -2.69
CA GLY A 192 -5.44 -19.62 -2.74
C GLY A 192 -6.35 -18.41 -2.98
N LEU A 193 -5.79 -17.27 -3.41
CA LEU A 193 -6.58 -16.12 -3.86
C LEU A 193 -6.79 -16.23 -5.38
N SER A 194 -7.95 -15.78 -5.85
CA SER A 194 -8.28 -15.70 -7.27
C SER A 194 -8.65 -14.28 -7.66
N LEU A 195 -8.35 -13.90 -8.91
CA LEU A 195 -8.69 -12.57 -9.43
C LEU A 195 -10.21 -12.45 -9.59
N GLU A 196 -10.83 -11.55 -8.83
CA GLU A 196 -12.26 -11.23 -8.93
C GLU A 196 -12.47 -10.06 -9.91
N ARG A 197 -11.66 -9.01 -9.80
CA ARG A 197 -11.85 -7.78 -10.56
C ARG A 197 -10.53 -7.09 -10.86
N ARG A 198 -10.44 -6.49 -12.05
CA ARG A 198 -9.32 -5.67 -12.49
C ARG A 198 -9.85 -4.46 -13.24
N GLU A 199 -9.39 -3.26 -12.86
CA GLU A 199 -9.90 -2.01 -13.42
C GLU A 199 -8.77 -1.01 -13.70
N ARG A 200 -8.91 -0.24 -14.78
CA ARG A 200 -8.02 0.87 -15.08
C ARG A 200 -8.42 2.11 -14.29
N GLN A 201 -7.43 2.72 -13.64
CA GLN A 201 -7.57 3.96 -12.89
C GLN A 201 -6.83 5.09 -13.63
N GLY A 202 -7.48 5.62 -14.67
CA GLY A 202 -6.88 6.60 -15.57
C GLY A 202 -5.76 6.03 -16.43
N PHE A 203 -4.76 6.87 -16.78
CA PHE A 203 -3.68 6.49 -17.68
C PHE A 203 -2.53 5.74 -17.00
N PHE A 204 -2.31 5.97 -15.70
CA PHE A 204 -1.10 5.50 -15.02
C PHE A 204 -1.29 4.26 -14.15
N TRP A 205 -2.50 4.02 -13.65
CA TRP A 205 -2.74 3.02 -12.62
C TRP A 205 -3.78 1.98 -13.03
N GLU A 206 -3.64 0.81 -12.48
CA GLU A 206 -4.66 -0.23 -12.42
C GLU A 206 -4.90 -0.60 -10.97
N SER A 207 -6.12 -1.07 -10.67
CA SER A 207 -6.49 -1.68 -9.41
C SER A 207 -6.97 -3.10 -9.64
N ALA A 208 -6.75 -3.97 -8.66
CA ALA A 208 -7.26 -5.33 -8.66
C ALA A 208 -7.81 -5.71 -7.29
N ALA A 209 -8.83 -6.56 -7.31
CA ALA A 209 -9.34 -7.28 -6.15
C ALA A 209 -9.16 -8.78 -6.36
N LEU A 210 -8.58 -9.44 -5.37
CA LEU A 210 -8.42 -10.88 -5.31
C LEU A 210 -9.20 -11.40 -4.11
N VAL A 211 -9.84 -12.56 -4.25
CA VAL A 211 -10.67 -13.19 -3.22
C VAL A 211 -10.30 -14.65 -3.01
N ARG A 212 -10.50 -15.08 -1.79
CA ARG A 212 -10.31 -16.47 -1.40
C ARG A 212 -11.57 -17.28 -1.65
#